data_8ec99904eb270b6ed248da8eb9321ce9
#
_entry.id   8ec99904eb270b6ed248da8eb9321ce9
#
_cell.length_a   1.000
_cell.length_b   1.000
_cell.length_c   1.000
_cell.angle_alpha   90.00
_cell.angle_beta   90.00
_cell.angle_gamma   90.00
#
_symmetry.space_group_name_H-M   'P 1'
#
loop_
_entity.id
_entity.type
_entity.pdbx_description
1 polymer ?
#
loop_
_entity_poly.entity_id
_entity_poly.type
_entity_poly.pdbx_seq_one_letter_code
_entity_poly.pdbx_strand_id
1 'polypeptide(L)'
;MKQTSVAPAQGKLGILVVGCGAVSTTFMTGVLMARKGLAKPVGSMTQYDKMRVGRGADARYLHYSDIVPLASLDDIVFGCWDVYPQNAYQAAMYAEVLKEKDINPVREELEQIVPMPAAFDKNYAKRLDGDNVKCSMFNVQWSMLSRWQMVEALRKDIRDFKAQKGCSRVVVLWAASTEIYVPVCEQVHYQLSDLEAAMKADDREHIAPSMCYAYAALSEGAPFIMGAPNTTVDIPAMWQLAEKTKMPIAGKDFKTGQTLVKSGFAPIIGTRCLGLSGWFSTNILGNRDGLVLDEPANFRTKEVSKLSTLETILKPDVQPDLYGHGNDEDNQYYHKVRINYYPPRNDNKEGWDNIDIFGWMGYPMQIKINFLCRDSILAAPLCLDLCLLSDLAARAGRYGIQRFLSFFLKSPMHDYTQGEEAVNNLYQQYTVLKNAIREMGGYEPDEEID
;
A
#
# COMPACT_ATOMS: atom_id res chain seq x y z
N MET A 1 9.74 -13.71 30.50
CA MET A 1 9.63 -13.22 29.10
C MET A 1 9.83 -14.39 28.14
N LYS A 2 8.86 -14.69 27.28
CA LYS A 2 9.11 -15.59 26.13
C LYS A 2 9.88 -14.77 25.10
N GLN A 3 11.15 -15.03 24.99
CA GLN A 3 12.00 -14.47 23.94
C GLN A 3 11.52 -15.00 22.61
N THR A 4 10.67 -14.23 21.92
CA THR A 4 10.30 -14.52 20.53
C THR A 4 11.46 -14.04 19.65
N SER A 5 12.50 -14.87 19.53
CA SER A 5 13.59 -14.59 18.60
C SER A 5 13.12 -14.92 17.18
N VAL A 6 12.86 -13.88 16.39
CA VAL A 6 12.64 -14.06 14.96
C VAL A 6 13.91 -14.58 14.31
N ALA A 7 13.79 -15.62 13.47
CA ALA A 7 14.94 -16.17 12.76
C ALA A 7 15.61 -15.12 11.86
N PRO A 8 16.95 -15.10 11.77
CA PRO A 8 17.67 -14.18 10.87
C PRO A 8 17.18 -14.29 9.42
N ALA A 9 17.22 -13.16 8.69
CA ALA A 9 16.89 -13.11 7.27
C ALA A 9 18.01 -13.75 6.45
N GLN A 10 17.97 -15.06 6.25
CA GLN A 10 18.99 -15.78 5.48
C GLN A 10 18.64 -15.80 4.00
N GLY A 11 19.64 -15.57 3.15
CA GLY A 11 19.54 -15.62 1.69
C GLY A 11 18.75 -14.45 1.10
N LYS A 12 18.57 -14.46 -0.21
CA LYS A 12 17.97 -13.36 -0.96
C LYS A 12 16.47 -13.24 -0.71
N LEU A 13 16.01 -11.99 -0.61
CA LEU A 13 14.62 -11.61 -0.60
C LEU A 13 14.21 -11.12 -1.99
N GLY A 14 13.35 -11.88 -2.68
CA GLY A 14 12.73 -11.43 -3.93
C GLY A 14 11.59 -10.46 -3.63
N ILE A 15 11.59 -9.30 -4.28
CA ILE A 15 10.46 -8.38 -4.29
C ILE A 15 9.88 -8.38 -5.70
N LEU A 16 8.71 -8.98 -5.85
CA LEU A 16 7.95 -8.99 -7.09
C LEU A 16 6.92 -7.86 -7.07
N VAL A 17 7.08 -6.88 -7.96
CA VAL A 17 6.21 -5.72 -8.02
C VAL A 17 5.23 -5.87 -9.17
N VAL A 18 3.93 -5.72 -8.90
CA VAL A 18 2.92 -5.61 -9.94
C VAL A 18 2.81 -4.15 -10.36
N GLY A 19 3.17 -3.85 -11.61
CA GLY A 19 3.31 -2.51 -12.15
C GLY A 19 4.75 -1.97 -12.04
N CYS A 20 5.44 -1.79 -13.17
CA CYS A 20 6.79 -1.22 -13.27
C CYS A 20 6.74 0.29 -13.61
N GLY A 21 5.83 1.02 -12.99
CA GLY A 21 5.60 2.45 -13.22
C GLY A 21 6.40 3.37 -12.31
N ALA A 22 5.92 4.59 -12.12
CA ALA A 22 6.57 5.68 -11.39
C ALA A 22 6.99 5.30 -9.96
N VAL A 23 6.09 4.74 -9.16
CA VAL A 23 6.37 4.32 -7.77
C VAL A 23 7.43 3.23 -7.73
N SER A 24 7.23 2.18 -8.53
CA SER A 24 8.11 1.00 -8.53
C SER A 24 9.52 1.32 -8.96
N THR A 25 9.69 2.10 -10.04
CA THR A 25 11.01 2.48 -10.55
C THR A 25 11.73 3.45 -9.60
N THR A 26 11.00 4.35 -8.94
CA THR A 26 11.54 5.22 -7.90
C THR A 26 12.01 4.39 -6.69
N PHE A 27 11.23 3.42 -6.26
CA PHE A 27 11.58 2.48 -5.19
C PHE A 27 12.83 1.66 -5.53
N MET A 28 12.85 1.01 -6.68
CA MET A 28 13.99 0.21 -7.14
C MET A 28 15.26 1.05 -7.25
N THR A 29 15.18 2.21 -7.90
CA THR A 29 16.31 3.15 -8.01
C THR A 29 16.83 3.59 -6.65
N GLY A 30 15.93 3.96 -5.73
CA GLY A 30 16.29 4.39 -4.38
C GLY A 30 17.04 3.32 -3.58
N VAL A 31 16.60 2.06 -3.64
CA VAL A 31 17.28 0.93 -2.99
C VAL A 31 18.66 0.67 -3.61
N LEU A 32 18.76 0.66 -4.94
CA LEU A 32 20.03 0.45 -5.64
C LEU A 32 21.04 1.58 -5.36
N MET A 33 20.57 2.82 -5.33
CA MET A 33 21.39 3.99 -4.98
C MET A 33 21.85 3.93 -3.52
N ALA A 34 20.99 3.49 -2.61
CA ALA A 34 21.33 3.32 -1.20
C ALA A 34 22.40 2.24 -0.99
N ARG A 35 22.32 1.11 -1.70
CA ARG A 35 23.35 0.06 -1.70
C ARG A 35 24.73 0.57 -2.10
N LYS A 36 24.78 1.44 -3.10
CA LYS A 36 26.03 2.07 -3.57
C LYS A 36 26.50 3.21 -2.67
N GLY A 37 25.78 3.56 -1.60
CA GLY A 37 26.08 4.69 -0.73
C GLY A 37 25.90 6.06 -1.41
N LEU A 38 25.20 6.10 -2.55
CA LEU A 38 24.99 7.31 -3.36
C LEU A 38 23.76 8.11 -2.94
N ALA A 39 22.84 7.50 -2.21
CA ALA A 39 21.66 8.16 -1.65
C ALA A 39 21.35 7.64 -0.25
N LYS A 40 20.73 8.50 0.55
CA LYS A 40 20.19 8.10 1.87
C LYS A 40 18.73 7.69 1.72
N PRO A 41 18.29 6.61 2.37
CA PRO A 41 16.89 6.13 2.30
C PRO A 41 15.95 6.95 3.20
N VAL A 42 15.95 8.28 3.03
CA VAL A 42 15.11 9.21 3.79
C VAL A 42 13.63 8.88 3.55
N GLY A 43 12.85 8.83 4.61
CA GLY A 43 11.43 8.44 4.57
C GLY A 43 11.19 6.96 4.85
N SER A 44 12.22 6.10 4.77
CA SER A 44 12.13 4.71 5.25
C SER A 44 12.45 4.66 6.74
N MET A 45 11.49 4.22 7.53
CA MET A 45 11.64 4.07 8.98
C MET A 45 12.62 2.93 9.30
N THR A 46 12.52 1.83 8.59
CA THR A 46 13.37 0.64 8.82
C THR A 46 14.84 0.91 8.56
N GLN A 47 15.16 1.90 7.72
CA GLN A 47 16.54 2.20 7.29
C GLN A 47 17.11 3.46 7.95
N TYR A 48 16.26 4.40 8.35
CA TYR A 48 16.73 5.74 8.74
C TYR A 48 16.36 6.14 10.16
N ASP A 49 15.24 5.64 10.68
CA ASP A 49 14.73 6.01 12.01
C ASP A 49 15.40 5.20 13.13
N LYS A 50 15.28 5.73 14.34
CA LYS A 50 15.67 5.07 15.59
C LYS A 50 14.46 4.99 16.49
N MET A 51 14.30 3.85 17.13
CA MET A 51 13.22 3.62 18.06
C MET A 51 13.75 3.49 19.49
N ARG A 52 13.06 4.11 20.44
CA ARG A 52 13.36 3.96 21.86
C ARG A 52 12.99 2.54 22.31
N VAL A 53 13.91 1.91 23.05
CA VAL A 53 13.69 0.65 23.77
C VAL A 53 14.15 0.80 25.22
N GLY A 54 13.49 0.09 26.12
CA GLY A 54 13.73 0.24 27.56
C GLY A 54 13.01 1.44 28.16
N ARG A 55 13.06 1.58 29.49
CA ARG A 55 12.38 2.65 30.24
C ARG A 55 13.32 3.34 31.21
N GLY A 56 13.03 4.60 31.55
CA GLY A 56 13.79 5.38 32.52
C GLY A 56 15.28 5.45 32.18
N ALA A 57 16.15 5.08 33.13
CA ALA A 57 17.62 5.12 32.96
C ALA A 57 18.15 4.10 31.93
N ASP A 58 17.39 3.05 31.62
CA ASP A 58 17.76 2.03 30.64
C ASP A 58 17.26 2.35 29.22
N ALA A 59 16.60 3.49 29.03
CA ALA A 59 16.11 3.91 27.73
C ALA A 59 17.26 4.21 26.77
N ARG A 60 17.18 3.66 25.56
CA ARG A 60 18.16 3.89 24.48
C ARG A 60 17.49 3.89 23.13
N TYR A 61 18.06 4.63 22.18
CA TYR A 61 17.57 4.69 20.80
C TYR A 61 18.40 3.78 19.92
N LEU A 62 17.74 2.79 19.31
CA LEU A 62 18.36 1.80 18.43
C LEU A 62 17.77 1.90 17.02
N HIS A 63 18.57 1.59 16.01
CA HIS A 63 18.04 1.38 14.66
C HIS A 63 17.14 0.13 14.62
N TYR A 64 16.20 0.09 13.69
CA TYR A 64 15.30 -1.06 13.55
C TYR A 64 16.05 -2.37 13.31
N SER A 65 17.16 -2.33 12.53
CA SER A 65 18.03 -3.48 12.29
C SER A 65 18.75 -4.01 13.56
N ASP A 66 18.89 -3.17 14.58
CA ASP A 66 19.48 -3.57 15.87
C ASP A 66 18.43 -4.21 16.81
N ILE A 67 17.13 -4.03 16.50
CA ILE A 67 16.01 -4.53 17.29
C ILE A 67 15.48 -5.86 16.69
N VAL A 68 15.30 -5.89 15.37
CA VAL A 68 14.74 -7.04 14.65
C VAL A 68 15.60 -7.39 13.42
N PRO A 69 15.71 -8.68 13.08
CA PRO A 69 16.56 -9.13 11.97
C PRO A 69 15.89 -8.84 10.62
N LEU A 70 15.94 -7.61 10.16
CA LEU A 70 15.48 -7.23 8.83
C LEU A 70 16.35 -7.84 7.72
N ALA A 71 15.79 -8.07 6.54
CA ALA A 71 16.60 -8.42 5.38
C ALA A 71 17.50 -7.21 4.99
N SER A 72 18.75 -7.49 4.62
CA SER A 72 19.67 -6.45 4.13
C SER A 72 19.19 -5.92 2.80
N LEU A 73 19.44 -4.63 2.53
CA LEU A 73 19.20 -4.07 1.19
C LEU A 73 20.00 -4.82 0.12
N ASP A 74 21.20 -5.31 0.44
CA ASP A 74 22.07 -6.05 -0.49
C ASP A 74 21.49 -7.42 -0.90
N ASP A 75 20.61 -7.98 -0.06
CA ASP A 75 19.97 -9.26 -0.33
C ASP A 75 18.65 -9.13 -1.12
N ILE A 76 18.16 -7.91 -1.39
CA ILE A 76 16.94 -7.70 -2.15
C ILE A 76 17.18 -7.94 -3.65
N VAL A 77 16.31 -8.69 -4.29
CA VAL A 77 16.28 -8.90 -5.75
C VAL A 77 14.93 -8.49 -6.29
N PHE A 78 14.94 -7.62 -7.30
CA PHE A 78 13.70 -7.13 -7.89
C PHE A 78 13.27 -7.94 -9.11
N GLY A 79 11.97 -8.09 -9.29
CA GLY A 79 11.27 -8.49 -10.48
C GLY A 79 9.94 -7.76 -10.55
N CYS A 80 9.30 -7.73 -11.72
CA CYS A 80 8.02 -7.06 -11.88
C CYS A 80 7.19 -7.69 -13.00
N TRP A 81 5.89 -7.41 -12.97
CA TRP A 81 4.98 -7.57 -14.10
C TRP A 81 4.52 -6.19 -14.55
N ASP A 82 4.42 -5.97 -15.84
CA ASP A 82 3.82 -4.76 -16.39
C ASP A 82 3.18 -5.02 -17.76
N VAL A 83 2.16 -4.23 -18.09
CA VAL A 83 1.54 -4.23 -19.42
C VAL A 83 2.44 -3.58 -20.48
N TYR A 84 3.47 -2.87 -20.08
CA TYR A 84 4.47 -2.26 -20.96
C TYR A 84 5.79 -3.03 -20.89
N PRO A 85 6.46 -3.28 -22.03
CA PRO A 85 7.65 -4.13 -22.10
C PRO A 85 8.95 -3.43 -21.70
N GLN A 86 8.92 -2.11 -21.42
CA GLN A 86 10.10 -1.32 -21.07
C GLN A 86 10.74 -1.85 -19.77
N ASN A 87 12.06 -2.05 -19.79
CA ASN A 87 12.80 -2.38 -18.56
C ASN A 87 12.72 -1.24 -17.53
N ALA A 88 13.12 -1.54 -16.28
CA ALA A 88 12.97 -0.57 -15.20
C ALA A 88 13.75 0.75 -15.43
N TYR A 89 14.87 0.72 -16.16
CA TYR A 89 15.59 1.95 -16.54
C TYR A 89 14.75 2.81 -17.50
N GLN A 90 14.24 2.21 -18.58
CA GLN A 90 13.41 2.91 -19.56
C GLN A 90 12.12 3.45 -18.91
N ALA A 91 11.51 2.64 -18.03
CA ALA A 91 10.31 3.04 -17.31
C ALA A 91 10.59 4.19 -16.31
N ALA A 92 11.75 4.19 -15.62
CA ALA A 92 12.17 5.26 -14.74
C ALA A 92 12.38 6.57 -15.50
N MET A 93 13.05 6.49 -16.66
CA MET A 93 13.26 7.66 -17.54
C MET A 93 11.93 8.21 -18.06
N TYR A 94 11.02 7.35 -18.46
CA TYR A 94 9.68 7.74 -18.93
C TYR A 94 8.82 8.38 -17.83
N ALA A 95 8.93 7.89 -16.60
CA ALA A 95 8.12 8.38 -15.47
C ALA A 95 8.51 9.80 -15.01
N GLU A 96 9.73 10.26 -15.32
CA GLU A 96 10.24 11.60 -14.98
C GLU A 96 10.14 12.00 -13.48
N VAL A 97 10.04 11.00 -12.58
CA VAL A 97 10.03 11.24 -11.14
C VAL A 97 11.42 11.66 -10.66
N LEU A 98 12.43 10.88 -11.04
CA LEU A 98 13.82 11.11 -10.73
C LEU A 98 14.52 11.79 -11.92
N LYS A 99 15.57 12.54 -11.64
CA LYS A 99 16.39 13.10 -12.68
C LYS A 99 17.34 12.04 -13.25
N GLU A 100 17.69 12.16 -14.52
CA GLU A 100 18.61 11.25 -15.20
C GLU A 100 19.92 11.03 -14.43
N LYS A 101 20.50 12.07 -13.85
CA LYS A 101 21.72 11.98 -13.03
C LYS A 101 21.59 11.06 -11.81
N ASP A 102 20.36 10.86 -11.30
CA ASP A 102 20.06 10.02 -10.14
C ASP A 102 19.67 8.58 -10.56
N ILE A 103 19.34 8.36 -11.84
CA ILE A 103 19.02 7.05 -12.42
C ILE A 103 20.26 6.38 -13.02
N ASN A 104 21.07 7.15 -13.75
CA ASN A 104 22.23 6.63 -14.48
C ASN A 104 23.26 5.87 -13.62
N PRO A 105 23.53 6.21 -12.34
CA PRO A 105 24.47 5.45 -11.52
C PRO A 105 24.09 3.99 -11.26
N VAL A 106 22.81 3.64 -11.47
CA VAL A 106 22.24 2.28 -11.27
C VAL A 106 21.58 1.75 -12.55
N ARG A 107 21.98 2.31 -13.70
CA ARG A 107 21.41 1.95 -14.99
C ARG A 107 21.53 0.47 -15.30
N GLU A 108 22.72 -0.11 -15.14
CA GLU A 108 22.99 -1.50 -15.49
C GLU A 108 22.08 -2.47 -14.71
N GLU A 109 21.87 -2.19 -13.43
CA GLU A 109 21.00 -3.00 -12.58
C GLU A 109 19.53 -2.83 -12.97
N LEU A 110 19.10 -1.61 -13.28
CA LEU A 110 17.72 -1.33 -13.71
C LEU A 110 17.41 -1.94 -15.09
N GLU A 111 18.35 -1.95 -16.02
CA GLU A 111 18.19 -2.57 -17.35
C GLU A 111 17.99 -4.09 -17.27
N GLN A 112 18.49 -4.75 -16.22
CA GLN A 112 18.31 -6.18 -15.98
C GLN A 112 16.93 -6.54 -15.39
N ILE A 113 16.16 -5.54 -14.95
CA ILE A 113 14.80 -5.72 -14.45
C ILE A 113 13.84 -5.52 -15.62
N VAL A 114 13.56 -6.62 -16.32
CA VAL A 114 12.63 -6.65 -17.45
C VAL A 114 11.28 -7.18 -16.94
N PRO A 115 10.18 -6.47 -17.19
CA PRO A 115 8.87 -6.89 -16.71
C PRO A 115 8.39 -8.16 -17.40
N MET A 116 7.89 -9.11 -16.60
CA MET A 116 7.08 -10.21 -17.09
C MET A 116 5.75 -9.67 -17.64
N PRO A 117 5.15 -10.32 -18.62
CA PRO A 117 3.82 -9.95 -19.12
C PRO A 117 2.77 -9.96 -18.01
N ALA A 118 2.00 -8.89 -17.89
CA ALA A 118 1.04 -8.73 -16.82
C ALA A 118 -0.29 -9.43 -17.08
N ALA A 119 -0.83 -10.11 -16.07
CA ALA A 119 -2.22 -10.53 -16.06
C ALA A 119 -3.11 -9.27 -15.97
N PHE A 120 -3.71 -8.91 -17.09
CA PHE A 120 -4.42 -7.65 -17.28
C PHE A 120 -5.77 -7.87 -17.95
N ASP A 121 -6.74 -7.10 -17.51
CA ASP A 121 -8.08 -7.05 -18.14
C ASP A 121 -8.46 -5.56 -18.31
N LYS A 122 -8.62 -5.15 -19.58
CA LYS A 122 -8.94 -3.76 -19.94
C LYS A 122 -10.26 -3.26 -19.34
N ASN A 123 -11.18 -4.17 -19.01
CA ASN A 123 -12.44 -3.79 -18.37
C ASN A 123 -12.21 -3.25 -16.95
N TYR A 124 -11.11 -3.62 -16.29
CA TYR A 124 -10.76 -3.17 -14.95
C TYR A 124 -9.89 -1.91 -14.92
N ALA A 125 -9.15 -1.63 -16.01
CA ALA A 125 -8.32 -0.42 -16.12
C ALA A 125 -8.35 0.10 -17.57
N LYS A 126 -9.45 0.72 -17.96
CA LYS A 126 -9.80 1.08 -19.35
C LYS A 126 -8.81 2.01 -20.05
N ARG A 127 -8.11 2.87 -19.29
CA ARG A 127 -7.17 3.85 -19.82
C ARG A 127 -5.75 3.30 -20.02
N LEU A 128 -5.52 2.01 -19.72
CA LEU A 128 -4.24 1.34 -20.00
C LEU A 128 -4.35 0.55 -21.30
N ASP A 129 -3.31 0.63 -22.14
CA ASP A 129 -3.27 0.10 -23.50
C ASP A 129 -1.96 -0.62 -23.84
N GLY A 130 -1.22 -1.08 -22.82
CA GLY A 130 0.04 -1.80 -23.03
C GLY A 130 -0.15 -3.13 -23.76
N ASP A 131 0.89 -3.57 -24.46
CA ASP A 131 0.94 -4.76 -25.32
C ASP A 131 1.71 -5.95 -24.72
N ASN A 132 2.38 -5.76 -23.56
CA ASN A 132 3.06 -6.83 -22.83
C ASN A 132 2.07 -7.67 -22.01
N VAL A 133 1.13 -8.29 -22.70
CA VAL A 133 -0.02 -9.00 -22.13
C VAL A 133 -0.15 -10.45 -22.63
N LYS A 134 0.95 -11.03 -23.15
CA LYS A 134 0.98 -12.42 -23.61
C LYS A 134 1.51 -13.34 -22.52
N CYS A 135 0.65 -14.18 -21.97
CA CYS A 135 1.02 -15.19 -20.97
C CYS A 135 2.02 -16.21 -21.57
N SER A 136 3.18 -16.35 -20.94
CA SER A 136 4.23 -17.27 -21.41
C SER A 136 3.82 -18.74 -21.27
N MET A 137 3.09 -19.10 -20.23
CA MET A 137 2.69 -20.48 -19.92
C MET A 137 1.74 -21.07 -20.96
N PHE A 138 0.74 -20.27 -21.38
CA PHE A 138 -0.30 -20.73 -22.32
C PHE A 138 -0.09 -20.21 -23.75
N ASN A 139 0.89 -19.32 -23.96
CA ASN A 139 1.21 -18.70 -25.25
C ASN A 139 0.04 -17.93 -25.90
N VAL A 140 -0.88 -17.41 -25.08
CA VAL A 140 -2.05 -16.60 -25.48
C VAL A 140 -2.09 -15.31 -24.67
N GLN A 141 -2.95 -14.37 -25.08
CA GLN A 141 -3.15 -13.16 -24.29
C GLN A 141 -3.82 -13.49 -22.94
N TRP A 142 -3.43 -12.78 -21.88
CA TRP A 142 -4.00 -12.95 -20.55
C TRP A 142 -5.53 -12.79 -20.52
N SER A 143 -6.08 -11.89 -21.34
CA SER A 143 -7.52 -11.68 -21.47
C SER A 143 -8.31 -12.90 -21.98
N MET A 144 -7.64 -13.85 -22.62
CA MET A 144 -8.22 -15.11 -23.11
C MET A 144 -8.22 -16.24 -22.06
N LEU A 145 -7.50 -16.05 -20.96
CA LEU A 145 -7.41 -17.02 -19.88
C LEU A 145 -8.57 -16.85 -18.90
N SER A 146 -9.08 -17.98 -18.36
CA SER A 146 -9.96 -17.91 -17.20
C SER A 146 -9.22 -17.37 -15.98
N ARG A 147 -9.93 -16.87 -14.98
CA ARG A 147 -9.32 -16.38 -13.72
C ARG A 147 -8.46 -17.45 -13.04
N TRP A 148 -8.88 -18.71 -13.10
CA TRP A 148 -8.09 -19.82 -12.58
C TRP A 148 -6.81 -20.07 -13.36
N GLN A 149 -6.87 -20.01 -14.69
CA GLN A 149 -5.67 -20.11 -15.52
C GLN A 149 -4.70 -18.94 -15.29
N MET A 150 -5.23 -17.74 -15.04
CA MET A 150 -4.39 -16.59 -14.61
C MET A 150 -3.65 -16.91 -13.31
N VAL A 151 -4.35 -17.43 -12.30
CA VAL A 151 -3.73 -17.84 -11.03
C VAL A 151 -2.62 -18.86 -11.25
N GLU A 152 -2.84 -19.91 -12.03
CA GLU A 152 -1.84 -20.95 -12.29
C GLU A 152 -0.59 -20.40 -13.00
N ALA A 153 -0.78 -19.50 -13.96
CA ALA A 153 0.33 -18.86 -14.66
C ALA A 153 1.13 -17.93 -13.74
N LEU A 154 0.45 -17.11 -12.93
CA LEU A 154 1.11 -16.23 -11.94
C LEU A 154 1.87 -17.03 -10.88
N ARG A 155 1.32 -18.14 -10.42
CA ARG A 155 2.03 -19.07 -9.52
C ARG A 155 3.32 -19.59 -10.16
N LYS A 156 3.26 -19.95 -11.43
CA LYS A 156 4.45 -20.37 -12.19
C LYS A 156 5.48 -19.25 -12.28
N ASP A 157 5.06 -18.04 -12.61
CA ASP A 157 5.96 -16.88 -12.69
C ASP A 157 6.69 -16.63 -11.35
N ILE A 158 5.98 -16.73 -10.22
CA ILE A 158 6.57 -16.57 -8.87
C ILE A 158 7.60 -17.65 -8.59
N ARG A 159 7.28 -18.94 -8.90
CA ARG A 159 8.23 -20.05 -8.72
C ARG A 159 9.47 -19.91 -9.60
N ASP A 160 9.27 -19.55 -10.86
CA ASP A 160 10.35 -19.38 -11.84
C ASP A 160 11.28 -18.25 -11.42
N PHE A 161 10.71 -17.08 -11.03
CA PHE A 161 11.48 -15.96 -10.51
C PHE A 161 12.29 -16.37 -9.27
N LYS A 162 11.66 -17.02 -8.30
CA LYS A 162 12.30 -17.48 -7.07
C LYS A 162 13.49 -18.40 -7.37
N ALA A 163 13.31 -19.36 -8.28
CA ALA A 163 14.34 -20.31 -8.69
C ALA A 163 15.47 -19.64 -9.49
N GLN A 164 15.14 -18.87 -10.52
CA GLN A 164 16.12 -18.23 -11.41
C GLN A 164 16.99 -17.20 -10.69
N LYS A 165 16.43 -16.46 -9.75
CA LYS A 165 17.14 -15.44 -8.98
C LYS A 165 17.78 -15.99 -7.69
N GLY A 166 17.51 -17.25 -7.34
CA GLY A 166 18.01 -17.90 -6.12
C GLY A 166 17.46 -17.25 -4.85
N CYS A 167 16.19 -16.83 -4.88
CA CYS A 167 15.56 -16.20 -3.72
C CYS A 167 15.10 -17.25 -2.70
N SER A 168 15.43 -17.04 -1.43
CA SER A 168 14.95 -17.86 -0.33
C SER A 168 13.50 -17.55 0.01
N ARG A 169 13.13 -16.27 -0.09
CA ARG A 169 11.81 -15.72 0.23
C ARG A 169 11.39 -14.77 -0.87
N VAL A 170 10.08 -14.59 -1.01
CA VAL A 170 9.46 -13.63 -1.96
C VAL A 170 8.37 -12.85 -1.25
N VAL A 171 8.25 -11.57 -1.56
CA VAL A 171 7.13 -10.69 -1.22
C VAL A 171 6.54 -10.15 -2.51
N VAL A 172 5.23 -10.11 -2.62
CA VAL A 172 4.53 -9.52 -3.78
C VAL A 172 3.91 -8.19 -3.36
N LEU A 173 4.24 -7.14 -4.09
CA LEU A 173 3.77 -5.77 -3.86
C LEU A 173 2.95 -5.29 -5.05
N TRP A 174 1.70 -4.93 -4.84
CA TRP A 174 0.90 -4.25 -5.84
C TRP A 174 1.17 -2.75 -5.83
N ALA A 175 1.79 -2.24 -6.90
CA ALA A 175 2.01 -0.82 -7.16
C ALA A 175 1.50 -0.40 -8.55
N ALA A 176 0.67 -1.25 -9.16
CA ALA A 176 -0.02 -0.95 -10.41
C ALA A 176 -1.22 -0.02 -10.19
N SER A 177 -1.78 0.48 -11.29
CA SER A 177 -2.93 1.37 -11.31
C SER A 177 -4.14 0.81 -10.59
N THR A 178 -5.00 1.73 -10.13
CA THR A 178 -6.27 1.41 -9.48
C THR A 178 -7.22 0.73 -10.46
N GLU A 179 -7.72 -0.43 -10.10
CA GLU A 179 -8.80 -1.12 -10.82
C GLU A 179 -10.17 -0.49 -10.50
N ILE A 180 -11.18 -0.77 -11.33
CA ILE A 180 -12.57 -0.39 -11.03
C ILE A 180 -13.01 -0.96 -9.69
N TYR A 181 -13.97 -0.30 -9.06
CA TYR A 181 -14.51 -0.76 -7.78
C TYR A 181 -15.29 -2.06 -7.93
N VAL A 182 -14.86 -3.10 -7.22
CA VAL A 182 -15.57 -4.38 -7.09
C VAL A 182 -16.19 -4.41 -5.69
N PRO A 183 -17.53 -4.31 -5.57
CA PRO A 183 -18.20 -4.44 -4.28
C PRO A 183 -17.96 -5.82 -3.67
N VAL A 184 -17.88 -5.89 -2.35
CA VAL A 184 -17.83 -7.17 -1.65
C VAL A 184 -19.17 -7.88 -1.82
N CYS A 185 -19.13 -9.10 -2.38
CA CYS A 185 -20.28 -9.97 -2.59
C CYS A 185 -20.18 -11.15 -1.62
N GLU A 186 -21.15 -11.32 -0.73
CA GLU A 186 -21.11 -12.38 0.29
C GLU A 186 -21.01 -13.77 -0.33
N GLN A 187 -21.71 -14.02 -1.42
CA GLN A 187 -21.78 -15.32 -2.10
C GLN A 187 -20.45 -15.73 -2.77
N VAL A 188 -19.54 -14.77 -2.98
CA VAL A 188 -18.25 -14.99 -3.67
C VAL A 188 -17.07 -14.72 -2.74
N HIS A 189 -17.16 -13.67 -1.90
CA HIS A 189 -15.99 -13.14 -1.21
C HIS A 189 -15.88 -13.54 0.26
N TYR A 190 -16.91 -14.21 0.83
CA TYR A 190 -16.91 -14.54 2.27
C TYR A 190 -16.25 -15.87 2.59
N GLN A 191 -16.32 -16.86 1.68
CA GLN A 191 -15.70 -18.16 1.88
C GLN A 191 -14.62 -18.43 0.81
N LEU A 192 -13.51 -19.01 1.24
CA LEU A 192 -12.42 -19.36 0.32
C LEU A 192 -12.89 -20.35 -0.76
N SER A 193 -13.76 -21.32 -0.41
CA SER A 193 -14.32 -22.28 -1.36
C SER A 193 -15.10 -21.61 -2.47
N ASP A 194 -15.86 -20.56 -2.14
CA ASP A 194 -16.73 -19.86 -3.08
C ASP A 194 -15.90 -18.95 -4.00
N LEU A 195 -14.88 -18.29 -3.45
CA LEU A 195 -13.89 -17.54 -4.24
C LEU A 195 -13.17 -18.45 -5.25
N GLU A 196 -12.73 -19.64 -4.82
CA GLU A 196 -12.10 -20.62 -5.71
C GLU A 196 -13.06 -21.15 -6.78
N ALA A 197 -14.32 -21.36 -6.43
CA ALA A 197 -15.35 -21.77 -7.39
C ALA A 197 -15.61 -20.68 -8.43
N ALA A 198 -15.73 -19.43 -8.02
CA ALA A 198 -15.90 -18.27 -8.90
C ALA A 198 -14.68 -18.08 -9.84
N MET A 199 -13.46 -18.23 -9.35
CA MET A 199 -12.24 -18.19 -10.18
C MET A 199 -12.24 -19.31 -11.25
N LYS A 200 -12.67 -20.52 -10.89
CA LYS A 200 -12.77 -21.68 -11.82
C LYS A 200 -13.90 -21.50 -12.83
N ALA A 201 -14.99 -20.83 -12.43
CA ALA A 201 -16.11 -20.50 -13.32
C ALA A 201 -15.84 -19.29 -14.23
N ASP A 202 -14.66 -18.65 -14.13
CA ASP A 202 -14.29 -17.42 -14.85
C ASP A 202 -15.24 -16.24 -14.56
N ASP A 203 -15.66 -16.10 -13.31
CA ASP A 203 -16.49 -14.97 -12.88
C ASP A 203 -15.70 -13.66 -12.98
N ARG A 204 -15.92 -12.95 -14.08
CA ARG A 204 -15.23 -11.68 -14.38
C ARG A 204 -15.93 -10.47 -13.77
N GLU A 205 -17.07 -10.61 -13.16
CA GLU A 205 -17.77 -9.54 -12.48
C GLU A 205 -17.22 -9.35 -11.05
N HIS A 206 -16.98 -10.45 -10.36
CA HIS A 206 -16.58 -10.43 -8.95
C HIS A 206 -15.07 -10.66 -8.74
N ILE A 207 -14.38 -11.28 -9.70
CA ILE A 207 -12.94 -11.61 -9.57
C ILE A 207 -12.09 -10.64 -10.39
N ALA A 208 -11.48 -9.67 -9.73
CA ALA A 208 -10.54 -8.75 -10.34
C ALA A 208 -9.19 -9.42 -10.66
N PRO A 209 -8.43 -8.96 -11.66
CA PRO A 209 -7.06 -9.43 -11.93
C PRO A 209 -6.16 -9.37 -10.69
N SER A 210 -6.24 -8.30 -9.89
CA SER A 210 -5.47 -8.16 -8.65
C SER A 210 -5.75 -9.27 -7.63
N MET A 211 -6.96 -9.81 -7.59
CA MET A 211 -7.29 -10.98 -6.73
C MET A 211 -6.56 -12.24 -7.19
N CYS A 212 -6.33 -12.40 -8.51
CA CYS A 212 -5.54 -13.52 -9.05
C CYS A 212 -4.07 -13.44 -8.60
N TYR A 213 -3.47 -12.23 -8.61
CA TYR A 213 -2.12 -12.02 -8.09
C TYR A 213 -2.01 -12.32 -6.60
N ALA A 214 -2.96 -11.83 -5.80
CA ALA A 214 -2.98 -12.06 -4.36
C ALA A 214 -3.12 -13.55 -4.03
N TYR A 215 -4.07 -14.22 -4.69
CA TYR A 215 -4.27 -15.66 -4.53
C TYR A 215 -3.00 -16.46 -4.90
N ALA A 216 -2.38 -16.14 -6.04
CA ALA A 216 -1.15 -16.78 -6.50
C ALA A 216 0.01 -16.58 -5.52
N ALA A 217 0.22 -15.34 -5.04
CA ALA A 217 1.26 -15.01 -4.08
C ALA A 217 1.11 -15.80 -2.78
N LEU A 218 -0.06 -15.75 -2.16
CA LEU A 218 -0.33 -16.45 -0.91
C LEU A 218 -0.19 -17.96 -1.07
N SER A 219 -0.64 -18.52 -2.19
CA SER A 219 -0.52 -19.96 -2.48
C SER A 219 0.93 -20.42 -2.69
N GLU A 220 1.84 -19.53 -3.10
CA GLU A 220 3.27 -19.82 -3.26
C GLU A 220 4.10 -19.42 -2.01
N GLY A 221 3.42 -19.11 -0.89
CA GLY A 221 4.09 -18.77 0.36
C GLY A 221 4.78 -17.40 0.31
N ALA A 222 4.21 -16.46 -0.42
CA ALA A 222 4.67 -15.08 -0.51
C ALA A 222 3.66 -14.13 0.13
N PRO A 223 4.06 -13.28 1.09
CA PRO A 223 3.25 -12.17 1.58
C PRO A 223 2.74 -11.29 0.43
N PHE A 224 1.52 -10.75 0.57
CA PHE A 224 0.97 -9.84 -0.41
C PHE A 224 0.63 -8.47 0.20
N ILE A 225 1.07 -7.41 -0.47
CA ILE A 225 0.86 -6.02 -0.07
C ILE A 225 0.06 -5.31 -1.14
N MET A 226 -1.09 -4.75 -0.76
CA MET A 226 -1.96 -3.99 -1.65
C MET A 226 -1.71 -2.49 -1.53
N GLY A 227 -0.90 -1.94 -2.43
CA GLY A 227 -0.54 -0.53 -2.45
C GLY A 227 -1.57 0.39 -3.13
N ALA A 228 -2.60 -0.16 -3.80
CA ALA A 228 -3.72 0.56 -4.39
C ALA A 228 -5.01 0.36 -3.56
N PRO A 229 -6.09 1.14 -3.80
CA PRO A 229 -7.32 1.04 -3.02
C PRO A 229 -8.24 -0.13 -3.41
N ASN A 230 -7.84 -0.99 -4.32
CA ASN A 230 -8.63 -2.12 -4.81
C ASN A 230 -9.11 -3.03 -3.67
N THR A 231 -10.26 -3.65 -3.81
CA THR A 231 -10.84 -4.56 -2.80
C THR A 231 -9.95 -5.78 -2.54
N THR A 232 -9.36 -6.35 -3.53
CA THR A 232 -8.37 -7.44 -3.65
C THR A 232 -8.20 -8.35 -2.42
N VAL A 233 -7.46 -7.90 -1.39
CA VAL A 233 -7.17 -8.67 -0.16
C VAL A 233 -8.09 -8.31 1.00
N ASP A 234 -8.95 -7.32 0.84
CA ASP A 234 -9.87 -6.84 1.88
C ASP A 234 -11.23 -7.56 1.77
N ILE A 235 -11.15 -8.88 1.68
CA ILE A 235 -12.29 -9.79 1.61
C ILE A 235 -12.03 -11.03 2.48
N PRO A 236 -13.05 -11.55 3.21
CA PRO A 236 -12.88 -12.65 4.14
C PRO A 236 -12.24 -13.91 3.53
N ALA A 237 -12.57 -14.25 2.28
CA ALA A 237 -11.97 -15.38 1.58
C ALA A 237 -10.44 -15.27 1.45
N MET A 238 -9.90 -14.07 1.20
CA MET A 238 -8.45 -13.84 1.14
C MET A 238 -7.81 -13.88 2.53
N TRP A 239 -8.54 -13.46 3.57
CA TRP A 239 -8.06 -13.60 4.96
C TRP A 239 -7.94 -15.08 5.34
N GLN A 240 -8.95 -15.90 4.98
CA GLN A 240 -8.91 -17.35 5.18
C GLN A 240 -7.73 -18.00 4.42
N LEU A 241 -7.46 -17.55 3.19
CA LEU A 241 -6.30 -18.03 2.43
C LEU A 241 -4.98 -17.65 3.11
N ALA A 242 -4.84 -16.42 3.57
CA ALA A 242 -3.66 -15.93 4.27
C ALA A 242 -3.40 -16.72 5.56
N GLU A 243 -4.45 -17.00 6.35
CA GLU A 243 -4.39 -17.87 7.53
C GLU A 243 -3.99 -19.31 7.17
N LYS A 244 -4.63 -19.88 6.15
CA LYS A 244 -4.36 -21.26 5.67
C LYS A 244 -2.93 -21.42 5.19
N THR A 245 -2.39 -20.45 4.48
CA THR A 245 -1.02 -20.47 3.93
C THR A 245 0.01 -19.92 4.92
N LYS A 246 -0.41 -19.40 6.06
CA LYS A 246 0.41 -18.74 7.08
C LYS A 246 1.24 -17.59 6.50
N MET A 247 0.60 -16.76 5.69
CA MET A 247 1.24 -15.60 5.08
C MET A 247 0.60 -14.30 5.57
N PRO A 248 1.41 -13.26 5.81
CA PRO A 248 0.90 -11.92 6.09
C PRO A 248 0.30 -11.27 4.85
N ILE A 249 -0.75 -10.50 5.07
CA ILE A 249 -1.34 -9.59 4.09
C ILE A 249 -1.42 -8.18 4.67
N ALA A 250 -1.22 -7.18 3.82
CA ALA A 250 -1.36 -5.76 4.19
C ALA A 250 -2.07 -4.98 3.08
N GLY A 251 -2.91 -4.06 3.44
CA GLY A 251 -3.67 -3.19 2.54
C GLY A 251 -4.41 -2.10 3.32
N LYS A 252 -4.90 -1.08 2.63
CA LYS A 252 -4.86 -0.77 1.20
C LYS A 252 -4.39 0.66 0.99
N ASP A 253 -3.86 0.93 -0.21
CA ASP A 253 -3.51 2.28 -0.69
C ASP A 253 -2.38 2.96 0.13
N PHE A 254 -1.23 3.22 -0.50
CA PHE A 254 -0.08 3.87 0.15
C PHE A 254 -0.45 5.23 0.72
N LYS A 255 -0.15 5.47 2.01
CA LYS A 255 -0.46 6.71 2.71
C LYS A 255 0.53 7.81 2.34
N THR A 256 0.20 8.53 1.29
CA THR A 256 0.94 9.68 0.77
C THR A 256 0.08 10.94 0.83
N GLY A 257 0.64 12.10 0.58
CA GLY A 257 -0.05 13.35 0.31
C GLY A 257 -1.17 13.71 1.31
N GLN A 258 -2.36 14.01 0.82
CA GLN A 258 -3.47 14.54 1.61
C GLN A 258 -3.99 13.59 2.70
N THR A 259 -3.94 12.27 2.50
CA THR A 259 -4.38 11.34 3.56
C THR A 259 -3.39 11.30 4.71
N LEU A 260 -2.09 11.47 4.46
CA LEU A 260 -1.11 11.66 5.52
C LEU A 260 -1.46 12.91 6.34
N VAL A 261 -1.79 14.02 5.66
CA VAL A 261 -2.23 15.26 6.33
C VAL A 261 -3.50 15.00 7.16
N LYS A 262 -4.53 14.36 6.57
CA LYS A 262 -5.79 14.05 7.29
C LYS A 262 -5.56 13.19 8.52
N SER A 263 -4.84 12.10 8.39
CA SER A 263 -4.59 11.17 9.50
C SER A 263 -3.71 11.75 10.61
N GLY A 264 -2.87 12.73 10.30
CA GLY A 264 -2.06 13.46 11.28
C GLY A 264 -2.77 14.66 11.89
N PHE A 265 -3.60 15.37 11.12
CA PHE A 265 -4.21 16.63 11.55
C PHE A 265 -5.61 16.46 12.17
N ALA A 266 -6.45 15.57 11.66
CA ALA A 266 -7.78 15.35 12.25
C ALA A 266 -7.74 14.95 13.74
N PRO A 267 -6.77 14.13 14.22
CA PRO A 267 -6.61 13.87 15.65
C PRO A 267 -6.40 15.12 16.50
N ILE A 268 -5.74 16.15 15.96
CA ILE A 268 -5.54 17.44 16.67
C ILE A 268 -6.88 18.13 16.90
N ILE A 269 -7.76 18.13 15.87
CA ILE A 269 -9.12 18.68 15.99
C ILE A 269 -9.88 17.92 17.09
N GLY A 270 -9.88 16.60 17.03
CA GLY A 270 -10.58 15.75 18.01
C GLY A 270 -10.08 15.91 19.44
N THR A 271 -8.77 15.86 19.66
CA THR A 271 -8.16 15.98 21.01
C THR A 271 -8.34 17.35 21.63
N ARG A 272 -8.53 18.39 20.81
CA ARG A 272 -8.82 19.77 21.27
C ARG A 272 -10.31 20.06 21.39
N CYS A 273 -11.19 19.09 21.14
CA CYS A 273 -12.65 19.25 21.13
C CYS A 273 -13.11 20.43 20.25
N LEU A 274 -12.45 20.63 19.11
CA LEU A 274 -12.88 21.59 18.10
C LEU A 274 -13.90 20.92 17.18
N GLY A 275 -14.92 21.67 16.78
CA GLY A 275 -15.91 21.20 15.83
C GLY A 275 -15.42 21.30 14.39
N LEU A 276 -15.93 20.45 13.49
CA LEU A 276 -15.66 20.47 12.07
C LEU A 276 -16.96 20.72 11.30
N SER A 277 -17.00 21.82 10.56
CA SER A 277 -18.13 22.13 9.65
C SER A 277 -17.89 21.59 8.25
N GLY A 278 -16.65 21.55 7.80
CA GLY A 278 -16.31 21.01 6.50
C GLY A 278 -14.83 20.78 6.25
N TRP A 279 -14.54 19.78 5.39
CA TRP A 279 -13.20 19.51 4.88
C TRP A 279 -13.27 19.28 3.37
N PHE A 280 -12.87 20.27 2.61
CA PHE A 280 -12.81 20.18 1.15
C PHE A 280 -11.38 19.93 0.69
N SER A 281 -11.17 18.81 0.01
CA SER A 281 -9.88 18.41 -0.55
C SER A 281 -9.95 18.41 -2.07
N THR A 282 -9.02 19.08 -2.72
CA THR A 282 -8.83 18.93 -4.17
C THR A 282 -7.36 18.73 -4.49
N ASN A 283 -7.07 17.95 -5.52
CA ASN A 283 -5.72 17.82 -6.03
C ASN A 283 -5.69 17.68 -7.54
N ILE A 284 -4.55 18.02 -8.12
CA ILE A 284 -4.20 17.81 -9.51
C ILE A 284 -2.97 16.92 -9.61
N LEU A 285 -2.99 16.00 -10.57
CA LEU A 285 -1.95 14.99 -10.79
C LEU A 285 -1.87 14.69 -12.29
N GLY A 286 -0.67 14.61 -12.85
CA GLY A 286 -0.47 14.48 -14.30
C GLY A 286 0.15 13.16 -14.76
N ASN A 287 0.43 12.21 -13.86
CA ASN A 287 1.00 10.91 -14.19
C ASN A 287 -0.07 9.89 -14.66
N ARG A 288 0.35 8.65 -14.99
CA ARG A 288 -0.57 7.59 -15.44
C ARG A 288 -1.63 7.21 -14.41
N ASP A 289 -1.36 7.29 -13.11
CA ASP A 289 -2.39 7.05 -12.08
C ASP A 289 -3.49 8.12 -12.17
N GLY A 290 -3.09 9.39 -12.37
CA GLY A 290 -4.04 10.48 -12.64
C GLY A 290 -4.89 10.24 -13.87
N LEU A 291 -4.30 9.74 -14.96
CA LEU A 291 -5.02 9.40 -16.18
C LEU A 291 -6.05 8.26 -15.95
N VAL A 292 -5.69 7.23 -15.20
CA VAL A 292 -6.60 6.12 -14.87
C VAL A 292 -7.73 6.61 -13.97
N LEU A 293 -7.43 7.47 -12.99
CA LEU A 293 -8.43 8.04 -12.06
C LEU A 293 -9.35 9.09 -12.71
N ASP A 294 -9.05 9.57 -13.92
CA ASP A 294 -9.97 10.40 -14.71
C ASP A 294 -11.18 9.62 -15.24
N GLU A 295 -11.12 8.28 -15.22
CA GLU A 295 -12.25 7.42 -15.50
C GLU A 295 -13.13 7.25 -14.25
N PRO A 296 -14.44 7.59 -14.29
CA PRO A 296 -15.33 7.59 -13.13
C PRO A 296 -15.39 6.26 -12.37
N ALA A 297 -15.35 5.12 -13.08
CA ALA A 297 -15.41 3.80 -12.47
C ALA A 297 -14.15 3.47 -11.63
N ASN A 298 -12.96 3.92 -12.07
CA ASN A 298 -11.71 3.78 -11.33
C ASN A 298 -11.61 4.83 -10.20
N PHE A 299 -12.12 6.05 -10.45
CA PHE A 299 -12.19 7.09 -9.42
C PHE A 299 -13.02 6.65 -8.21
N ARG A 300 -14.15 5.95 -8.43
CA ARG A 300 -15.02 5.46 -7.35
C ARG A 300 -14.26 4.64 -6.30
N THR A 301 -13.33 3.78 -6.72
CA THR A 301 -12.48 2.99 -5.82
C THR A 301 -11.64 3.89 -4.91
N LYS A 302 -11.09 4.96 -5.46
CA LYS A 302 -10.26 5.92 -4.72
C LYS A 302 -11.09 6.84 -3.81
N GLU A 303 -12.29 7.20 -4.23
CA GLU A 303 -13.21 8.04 -3.48
C GLU A 303 -13.65 7.34 -2.19
N VAL A 304 -14.10 6.10 -2.27
CA VAL A 304 -14.49 5.28 -1.11
C VAL A 304 -13.36 5.20 -0.09
N SER A 305 -12.12 4.96 -0.56
CA SER A 305 -10.94 4.90 0.31
C SER A 305 -10.64 6.23 1.03
N LYS A 306 -10.92 7.38 0.41
CA LYS A 306 -10.57 8.70 0.97
C LYS A 306 -11.63 9.28 1.90
N LEU A 307 -12.89 8.94 1.70
CA LEU A 307 -14.00 9.49 2.50
C LEU A 307 -14.02 8.91 3.91
N SER A 308 -13.77 7.62 4.07
CA SER A 308 -13.83 6.93 5.37
C SER A 308 -12.78 7.38 6.40
N THR A 309 -11.70 8.06 5.98
CA THR A 309 -10.58 8.41 6.88
C THR A 309 -10.98 9.32 8.03
N LEU A 310 -11.77 10.38 7.76
CA LEU A 310 -12.15 11.35 8.80
C LEU A 310 -13.18 10.78 9.76
N GLU A 311 -14.13 10.01 9.27
CA GLU A 311 -15.22 9.39 10.06
C GLU A 311 -14.66 8.51 11.18
N THR A 312 -13.67 7.68 10.85
CA THR A 312 -13.04 6.78 11.82
C THR A 312 -12.16 7.49 12.85
N ILE A 313 -11.69 8.72 12.56
CA ILE A 313 -10.89 9.53 13.49
C ILE A 313 -11.78 10.38 14.39
N LEU A 314 -12.74 11.09 13.81
CA LEU A 314 -13.57 12.09 14.51
C LEU A 314 -14.81 11.48 15.17
N LYS A 315 -15.28 10.33 14.64
CA LYS A 315 -16.44 9.57 15.15
C LYS A 315 -17.69 10.44 15.33
N PRO A 316 -18.33 10.88 14.22
CA PRO A 316 -19.53 11.73 14.27
C PRO A 316 -20.66 11.16 15.13
N ASP A 317 -20.85 9.85 15.11
CA ASP A 317 -21.89 9.16 15.90
C ASP A 317 -21.66 9.26 17.43
N VAL A 318 -20.39 9.42 17.84
CA VAL A 318 -20.03 9.56 19.26
C VAL A 318 -20.08 11.02 19.70
N GLN A 319 -19.74 11.97 18.80
CA GLN A 319 -19.70 13.40 19.09
C GLN A 319 -20.48 14.20 18.05
N PRO A 320 -21.82 14.01 17.96
CA PRO A 320 -22.64 14.64 16.93
C PRO A 320 -22.64 16.18 17.02
N ASP A 321 -22.51 16.76 18.22
CA ASP A 321 -22.46 18.21 18.41
C ASP A 321 -21.23 18.89 17.77
N LEU A 322 -20.14 18.13 17.59
CA LEU A 322 -18.91 18.63 17.01
C LEU A 322 -18.75 18.26 15.52
N TYR A 323 -19.28 17.10 15.12
CA TYR A 323 -19.04 16.51 13.80
C TYR A 323 -20.32 16.11 13.08
N GLY A 324 -21.50 16.35 13.68
CA GLY A 324 -22.81 15.99 13.15
C GLY A 324 -23.51 17.07 12.30
N HIS A 325 -22.95 18.28 12.20
CA HIS A 325 -23.63 19.43 11.57
C HIS A 325 -23.20 19.62 10.11
N GLY A 326 -23.44 18.63 9.26
CA GLY A 326 -23.32 18.78 7.81
C GLY A 326 -24.63 19.29 7.17
N ASN A 327 -24.51 19.94 6.01
CA ASN A 327 -25.66 20.29 5.17
C ASN A 327 -26.13 19.10 4.30
N ASP A 328 -25.61 17.91 4.54
CA ASP A 328 -26.01 16.69 3.83
C ASP A 328 -27.09 15.93 4.60
N GLU A 329 -27.88 15.14 3.88
CA GLU A 329 -29.00 14.35 4.39
C GLU A 329 -28.62 13.40 5.55
N ASP A 330 -27.33 13.09 5.70
CA ASP A 330 -26.77 12.20 6.74
C ASP A 330 -26.32 12.92 8.02
N ASN A 331 -26.56 14.22 8.15
CA ASN A 331 -26.29 15.02 9.36
C ASN A 331 -24.81 15.06 9.80
N GLN A 332 -23.87 14.92 8.86
CA GLN A 332 -22.42 14.98 9.09
C GLN A 332 -21.80 16.28 8.55
N TYR A 333 -20.55 16.58 8.95
CA TYR A 333 -19.78 17.68 8.36
C TYR A 333 -19.62 17.49 6.85
N TYR A 334 -19.55 18.61 6.11
CA TYR A 334 -19.37 18.54 4.65
C TYR A 334 -17.98 18.04 4.30
N HIS A 335 -17.88 16.81 3.74
CA HIS A 335 -16.63 16.23 3.32
C HIS A 335 -16.64 15.96 1.82
N LYS A 336 -15.71 16.57 1.09
CA LYS A 336 -15.61 16.39 -0.36
C LYS A 336 -14.17 16.23 -0.83
N VAL A 337 -13.97 15.29 -1.75
CA VAL A 337 -12.67 15.01 -2.38
C VAL A 337 -12.82 15.17 -3.89
N ARG A 338 -11.87 15.89 -4.49
CA ARG A 338 -11.75 16.00 -5.95
C ARG A 338 -10.32 15.67 -6.38
N ILE A 339 -10.22 14.93 -7.49
CA ILE A 339 -8.95 14.63 -8.17
C ILE A 339 -9.14 15.02 -9.62
N ASN A 340 -8.22 15.83 -10.14
CA ASN A 340 -8.27 16.29 -11.52
C ASN A 340 -7.00 15.84 -12.23
N TYR A 341 -7.16 15.18 -13.38
CA TYR A 341 -6.06 14.86 -14.24
C TYR A 341 -5.57 16.10 -14.96
N TYR A 342 -4.27 16.40 -14.81
CA TYR A 342 -3.65 17.56 -15.44
C TYR A 342 -2.24 17.22 -15.89
N PRO A 343 -2.03 16.79 -17.16
CA PRO A 343 -0.78 16.30 -17.70
C PRO A 343 0.47 17.14 -17.39
N PRO A 344 0.41 18.50 -17.44
CA PRO A 344 1.59 19.33 -17.18
C PRO A 344 2.21 19.17 -15.78
N ARG A 345 1.51 18.51 -14.85
CA ARG A 345 2.04 18.25 -13.50
C ARG A 345 2.92 17.00 -13.42
N ASN A 346 2.85 16.08 -14.36
CA ASN A 346 3.55 14.79 -14.27
C ASN A 346 3.32 14.14 -12.88
N ASP A 347 4.37 13.72 -12.18
CA ASP A 347 4.28 13.17 -10.81
C ASP A 347 4.18 14.25 -9.70
N ASN A 348 4.26 15.54 -10.03
CA ASN A 348 4.12 16.62 -9.08
C ASN A 348 2.64 16.82 -8.72
N LYS A 349 2.24 16.23 -7.61
CA LYS A 349 0.88 16.31 -7.10
C LYS A 349 0.71 17.55 -6.24
N GLU A 350 -0.20 18.40 -6.62
CA GLU A 350 -0.56 19.57 -5.83
C GLU A 350 -1.92 19.35 -5.19
N GLY A 351 -1.99 19.46 -3.88
CA GLY A 351 -3.20 19.27 -3.09
C GLY A 351 -3.53 20.50 -2.26
N TRP A 352 -4.82 20.88 -2.26
CA TRP A 352 -5.35 21.91 -1.37
C TRP A 352 -6.39 21.31 -0.46
N ASP A 353 -6.27 21.62 0.83
CA ASP A 353 -7.29 21.32 1.82
C ASP A 353 -7.80 22.64 2.41
N ASN A 354 -9.11 22.81 2.37
CA ASN A 354 -9.82 23.87 3.06
C ASN A 354 -10.60 23.20 4.20
N ILE A 355 -10.29 23.61 5.44
CA ILE A 355 -10.79 22.98 6.65
C ILE A 355 -11.52 24.07 7.44
N ASP A 356 -12.84 23.98 7.52
CA ASP A 356 -13.68 24.91 8.25
C ASP A 356 -14.03 24.27 9.60
N ILE A 357 -13.51 24.86 10.67
CA ILE A 357 -13.68 24.43 12.06
C ILE A 357 -14.40 25.49 12.87
N PHE A 358 -14.94 25.10 14.00
CA PHE A 358 -15.49 26.04 14.98
C PHE A 358 -14.99 25.70 16.39
N GLY A 359 -14.91 26.72 17.22
CA GLY A 359 -14.43 26.61 18.59
C GLY A 359 -15.40 27.16 19.62
N TRP A 360 -14.88 27.77 20.66
CA TRP A 360 -15.64 28.33 21.77
C TRP A 360 -16.80 29.19 21.27
N MET A 361 -18.01 28.94 21.79
CA MET A 361 -19.27 29.64 21.43
C MET A 361 -19.67 29.47 19.96
N GLY A 362 -19.17 28.48 19.23
CA GLY A 362 -19.46 28.24 17.83
C GLY A 362 -18.73 29.18 16.86
N TYR A 363 -17.74 29.96 17.33
CA TYR A 363 -17.03 30.89 16.45
C TYR A 363 -16.23 30.14 15.36
N PRO A 364 -16.45 30.52 14.08
CA PRO A 364 -15.80 29.82 12.96
C PRO A 364 -14.33 30.22 12.80
N MET A 365 -13.55 29.26 12.36
CA MET A 365 -12.14 29.44 11.99
C MET A 365 -11.87 28.61 10.73
N GLN A 366 -10.83 28.95 9.99
CA GLN A 366 -10.46 28.26 8.76
C GLN A 366 -8.97 27.93 8.74
N ILE A 367 -8.65 26.73 8.29
CA ILE A 367 -7.28 26.28 8.05
C ILE A 367 -7.17 25.94 6.58
N LYS A 368 -6.12 26.42 5.92
CA LYS A 368 -5.79 26.08 4.54
C LYS A 368 -4.44 25.43 4.47
N ILE A 369 -4.36 24.29 3.81
CA ILE A 369 -3.12 23.56 3.57
C ILE A 369 -2.91 23.51 2.06
N ASN A 370 -1.75 23.96 1.62
CA ASN A 370 -1.27 23.78 0.25
C ASN A 370 -0.05 22.89 0.29
N PHE A 371 -0.14 21.73 -0.35
CA PHE A 371 0.91 20.72 -0.33
C PHE A 371 1.28 20.29 -1.75
N LEU A 372 2.42 20.78 -2.23
CA LEU A 372 3.05 20.29 -3.45
C LEU A 372 3.98 19.13 -3.10
N CYS A 373 3.64 17.92 -3.50
CA CYS A 373 4.44 16.73 -3.26
C CYS A 373 4.71 15.95 -4.55
N ARG A 374 5.70 15.07 -4.51
CA ARG A 374 5.95 14.05 -5.53
C ARG A 374 5.46 12.72 -4.97
N ASP A 375 4.33 12.24 -5.48
CA ASP A 375 3.62 11.10 -4.90
C ASP A 375 4.49 9.84 -4.86
N SER A 376 5.22 9.57 -5.94
CA SER A 376 6.13 8.42 -6.03
C SER A 376 7.34 8.52 -5.09
N ILE A 377 7.83 9.73 -4.80
CA ILE A 377 8.91 9.94 -3.81
C ILE A 377 8.42 9.63 -2.39
N LEU A 378 7.17 9.97 -2.07
CA LEU A 378 6.57 9.63 -0.78
C LEU A 378 6.25 8.13 -0.66
N ALA A 379 5.85 7.49 -1.77
CA ALA A 379 5.47 6.07 -1.78
C ALA A 379 6.67 5.11 -1.75
N ALA A 380 7.78 5.46 -2.40
CA ALA A 380 8.94 4.57 -2.54
C ALA A 380 9.49 4.03 -1.20
N PRO A 381 9.74 4.86 -0.15
CA PRO A 381 10.18 4.36 1.14
C PRO A 381 9.13 3.50 1.85
N LEU A 382 7.83 3.78 1.64
CA LEU A 382 6.75 2.94 2.17
C LEU A 382 6.77 1.55 1.54
N CYS A 383 7.04 1.45 0.23
CA CYS A 383 7.20 0.16 -0.46
C CYS A 383 8.32 -0.66 0.17
N LEU A 384 9.47 -0.04 0.46
CA LEU A 384 10.60 -0.71 1.12
C LEU A 384 10.21 -1.22 2.51
N ASP A 385 9.68 -0.34 3.35
CA ASP A 385 9.31 -0.67 4.72
C ASP A 385 8.24 -1.76 4.77
N LEU A 386 7.20 -1.67 3.94
CA LEU A 386 6.15 -2.67 3.84
C LEU A 386 6.70 -4.05 3.42
N CYS A 387 7.62 -4.09 2.44
CA CYS A 387 8.22 -5.35 2.00
C CYS A 387 9.10 -5.97 3.08
N LEU A 388 9.97 -5.19 3.72
CA LEU A 388 10.85 -5.68 4.78
C LEU A 388 10.08 -6.14 6.02
N LEU A 389 9.05 -5.38 6.42
CA LEU A 389 8.23 -5.71 7.59
C LEU A 389 7.27 -6.88 7.31
N SER A 390 6.80 -7.06 6.08
CA SER A 390 6.01 -8.24 5.71
C SER A 390 6.86 -9.52 5.68
N ASP A 391 8.11 -9.46 5.19
CA ASP A 391 9.08 -10.56 5.31
C ASP A 391 9.37 -10.89 6.78
N LEU A 392 9.59 -9.86 7.60
CA LEU A 392 9.81 -10.01 9.04
C LEU A 392 8.60 -10.67 9.72
N ALA A 393 7.38 -10.21 9.43
CA ALA A 393 6.14 -10.76 9.98
C ALA A 393 5.97 -12.24 9.63
N ALA A 394 6.22 -12.62 8.37
CA ALA A 394 6.19 -14.03 7.95
C ALA A 394 7.19 -14.89 8.74
N ARG A 395 8.44 -14.43 8.92
CA ARG A 395 9.46 -15.12 9.72
C ARG A 395 9.15 -15.16 11.23
N ALA A 396 8.41 -14.16 11.71
CA ALA A 396 7.92 -14.08 13.08
C ALA A 396 6.68 -14.97 13.33
N GLY A 397 6.16 -15.66 12.30
CA GLY A 397 4.94 -16.44 12.40
C GLY A 397 3.66 -15.60 12.55
N ARG A 398 3.72 -14.33 12.17
CA ARG A 398 2.54 -13.44 12.10
C ARG A 398 1.94 -13.55 10.71
N TYR A 399 0.71 -14.00 10.62
CA TYR A 399 -0.01 -14.20 9.36
C TYR A 399 -1.40 -13.58 9.41
N GLY A 400 -2.14 -13.62 8.29
CA GLY A 400 -3.39 -12.89 8.15
C GLY A 400 -3.18 -11.38 8.03
N ILE A 401 -4.17 -10.59 8.44
CA ILE A 401 -4.16 -9.13 8.38
C ILE A 401 -3.09 -8.55 9.33
N GLN A 402 -2.13 -7.84 8.77
CA GLN A 402 -1.07 -7.18 9.56
C GLN A 402 -1.47 -5.76 9.95
N ARG A 403 -2.18 -5.61 11.07
CA ARG A 403 -2.70 -4.31 11.54
C ARG A 403 -1.61 -3.29 11.85
N PHE A 404 -0.42 -3.71 12.28
CA PHE A 404 0.69 -2.80 12.55
C PHE A 404 1.21 -2.10 11.29
N LEU A 405 0.97 -2.68 10.10
CA LEU A 405 1.31 -2.05 8.82
C LEU A 405 0.31 -0.97 8.37
N SER A 406 -0.80 -0.78 9.09
CA SER A 406 -1.79 0.27 8.83
C SER A 406 -1.19 1.68 8.79
N PHE A 407 -0.07 1.89 9.51
CA PHE A 407 0.67 3.16 9.52
C PHE A 407 1.04 3.64 8.10
N PHE A 408 1.33 2.72 7.20
CA PHE A 408 1.75 3.01 5.82
C PHE A 408 0.57 3.12 4.83
N LEU A 409 -0.66 2.87 5.27
CA LEU A 409 -1.82 2.63 4.39
C LEU A 409 -2.98 3.57 4.68
N LYS A 410 -3.69 4.03 3.62
CA LYS A 410 -4.80 4.99 3.71
C LYS A 410 -6.10 4.37 4.20
N SER A 411 -6.38 3.15 3.74
CA SER A 411 -7.56 2.37 4.11
C SER A 411 -7.10 1.10 4.79
N PRO A 412 -6.77 1.15 6.09
CA PRO A 412 -6.25 0.00 6.80
C PRO A 412 -7.26 -1.14 6.84
N MET A 413 -6.80 -2.35 6.54
CA MET A 413 -7.60 -3.54 6.66
C MET A 413 -7.91 -3.86 8.12
N HIS A 414 -9.12 -4.36 8.36
CA HIS A 414 -9.64 -4.79 9.65
C HIS A 414 -10.66 -5.90 9.42
N ASP A 415 -10.95 -6.69 10.45
CA ASP A 415 -11.98 -7.72 10.35
C ASP A 415 -13.37 -7.12 10.63
N TYR A 416 -13.98 -6.56 9.59
CA TYR A 416 -15.33 -5.99 9.69
C TYR A 416 -16.41 -7.05 9.95
N THR A 417 -16.14 -8.34 9.72
CA THR A 417 -17.09 -9.41 10.04
C THR A 417 -17.21 -9.64 11.54
N GLN A 418 -16.22 -9.18 12.32
CA GLN A 418 -16.23 -9.20 13.78
C GLN A 418 -16.61 -7.83 14.38
N GLY A 419 -17.07 -6.89 13.56
CA GLY A 419 -17.43 -5.55 14.02
C GLY A 419 -16.23 -4.67 14.40
N GLU A 420 -15.03 -5.00 13.90
CA GLU A 420 -13.87 -4.15 14.11
C GLU A 420 -13.95 -2.89 13.27
N GLU A 421 -13.38 -1.81 13.77
CA GLU A 421 -13.27 -0.54 13.06
C GLU A 421 -11.84 -0.31 12.54
N ALA A 422 -11.73 0.36 11.40
CA ALA A 422 -10.45 0.81 10.87
C ALA A 422 -9.83 1.88 11.79
N VAL A 423 -8.55 1.75 12.10
CA VAL A 423 -7.80 2.76 12.86
C VAL A 423 -7.05 3.65 11.89
N ASN A 424 -7.46 4.91 11.73
CA ASN A 424 -6.84 5.89 10.83
C ASN A 424 -6.05 7.00 11.54
N ASN A 425 -6.12 7.09 12.86
CA ASN A 425 -5.33 8.03 13.65
C ASN A 425 -3.83 7.69 13.52
N LEU A 426 -3.04 8.60 12.94
CA LEU A 426 -1.63 8.38 12.63
C LEU A 426 -0.81 8.05 13.88
N TYR A 427 -1.08 8.70 15.00
CA TYR A 427 -0.33 8.51 16.24
C TYR A 427 -0.60 7.14 16.87
N GLN A 428 -1.86 6.68 16.84
CA GLN A 428 -2.21 5.32 17.27
C GLN A 428 -1.56 4.28 16.37
N GLN A 429 -1.61 4.46 15.06
CA GLN A 429 -0.96 3.56 14.11
C GLN A 429 0.55 3.49 14.33
N TYR A 430 1.18 4.63 14.61
CA TYR A 430 2.61 4.72 14.91
C TYR A 430 2.98 3.93 16.17
N THR A 431 2.19 4.09 17.25
CA THR A 431 2.38 3.32 18.48
C THR A 431 2.23 1.81 18.25
N VAL A 432 1.20 1.40 17.49
CA VAL A 432 0.96 -0.01 17.17
C VAL A 432 2.13 -0.58 16.35
N LEU A 433 2.63 0.18 15.35
CA LEU A 433 3.80 -0.21 14.55
C LEU A 433 5.03 -0.43 15.42
N LYS A 434 5.40 0.56 16.24
CA LYS A 434 6.58 0.48 17.10
C LYS A 434 6.48 -0.66 18.11
N ASN A 435 5.32 -0.85 18.72
CA ASN A 435 5.12 -1.93 19.69
C ASN A 435 5.19 -3.31 19.04
N ALA A 436 4.66 -3.48 17.83
CA ALA A 436 4.81 -4.75 17.10
C ALA A 436 6.28 -5.08 16.82
N ILE A 437 7.10 -4.07 16.50
CA ILE A 437 8.55 -4.25 16.29
C ILE A 437 9.28 -4.54 17.60
N ARG A 438 8.94 -3.83 18.71
CA ARG A 438 9.47 -4.13 20.04
C ARG A 438 9.20 -5.58 20.44
N GLU A 439 7.95 -6.03 20.30
CA GLU A 439 7.54 -7.42 20.60
C GLU A 439 8.34 -8.43 19.78
N MET A 440 8.47 -8.21 18.45
CA MET A 440 9.26 -9.10 17.59
C MET A 440 10.75 -9.08 17.92
N GLY A 441 11.25 -8.00 18.50
CA GLY A 441 12.62 -7.86 18.98
C GLY A 441 12.81 -8.32 20.44
N GLY A 442 11.75 -8.81 21.11
CA GLY A 442 11.83 -9.26 22.50
C GLY A 442 11.83 -8.13 23.54
N TYR A 443 11.41 -6.91 23.17
CA TYR A 443 11.26 -5.77 24.05
C TYR A 443 9.80 -5.62 24.50
N GLU A 444 9.61 -5.03 25.68
CA GLU A 444 8.27 -4.69 26.17
C GLU A 444 7.64 -3.57 25.33
N PRO A 445 6.32 -3.64 25.09
CA PRO A 445 5.58 -2.54 24.51
C PRO A 445 5.72 -1.26 25.33
N ASP A 446 5.66 -0.13 24.65
CA ASP A 446 5.75 1.19 25.26
C ASP A 446 4.55 2.04 24.85
N GLU A 447 3.88 2.66 25.82
CA GLU A 447 2.74 3.54 25.60
C GLU A 447 3.17 5.00 25.38
N GLU A 448 4.41 5.33 25.74
CA GLU A 448 4.94 6.66 25.52
C GLU A 448 5.25 6.87 24.02
N ILE A 449 4.82 8.00 23.50
CA ILE A 449 5.16 8.46 22.15
C ILE A 449 6.58 9.03 22.21
N ASP A 450 7.46 8.48 21.39
CA ASP A 450 8.85 8.97 21.27
C ASP A 450 8.93 10.34 20.60
#